data_50d85cd23f215635936573d69b2436d3
#
_entry.id   50d85cd23f215635936573d69b2436d3
#
_cell.length_a   1.000
_cell.length_b   1.000
_cell.length_c   1.000
_cell.angle_alpha   90.00
_cell.angle_beta   90.00
_cell.angle_gamma   90.00
#
_symmetry.space_group_name_H-M   'P 1'
#
loop_
_entity.id
_entity.type
_entity.pdbx_description
1 polymer ?
#
loop_
_entity_poly.entity_id
_entity_poly.type
_entity_poly.pdbx_seq_one_letter_code
_entity_poly.pdbx_strand_id
1 'polypeptide(L)'
;MKSIRNMNLAELAAYICTHLMNNGIKCILTGGACISIYSENKYESFDVDFIDNSFTSKKKIAGILEEINFTESNRYFSNPETEYIVEFPSGPLSIGSQAVKEIKEIELSTGTLFIISPTDSFKDRFAAYF
;
A
#
# COMPACT_ATOMS: atom_id res chain seq x y z
N MET A 1 -20.00 6.47 0.51
CA MET A 1 -18.57 6.19 0.68
C MET A 1 -17.79 7.49 0.94
N LYS A 2 -16.79 7.44 1.79
CA LYS A 2 -15.95 8.59 2.08
C LYS A 2 -15.17 9.00 0.84
N SER A 3 -15.08 10.30 0.55
CA SER A 3 -14.29 10.76 -0.59
C SER A 3 -12.80 10.63 -0.29
N ILE A 4 -11.99 10.49 -1.34
CA ILE A 4 -10.53 10.34 -1.20
C ILE A 4 -9.94 11.51 -0.41
N ARG A 5 -10.44 12.70 -0.62
CA ARG A 5 -10.00 13.91 0.09
C ARG A 5 -10.11 13.78 1.62
N ASN A 6 -11.08 13.04 2.10
CA ASN A 6 -11.35 12.87 3.53
C ASN A 6 -10.79 11.58 4.12
N MET A 7 -10.09 10.78 3.31
CA MET A 7 -9.50 9.54 3.79
C MET A 7 -8.16 9.78 4.45
N ASN A 8 -7.94 9.15 5.61
CA ASN A 8 -6.62 9.09 6.20
C ASN A 8 -5.80 8.01 5.49
N LEU A 9 -4.54 7.82 5.88
CA LEU A 9 -3.63 6.88 5.23
C LEU A 9 -4.19 5.46 5.22
N ALA A 10 -4.67 4.96 6.36
CA ALA A 10 -5.20 3.60 6.46
C ALA A 10 -6.44 3.42 5.60
N GLU A 11 -7.34 4.39 5.63
CA GLU A 11 -8.56 4.36 4.81
C GLU A 11 -8.25 4.36 3.32
N LEU A 12 -7.31 5.20 2.91
CA LEU A 12 -6.91 5.27 1.51
C LEU A 12 -6.25 3.97 1.06
N ALA A 13 -5.33 3.44 1.88
CA ALA A 13 -4.67 2.17 1.57
C ALA A 13 -5.68 1.03 1.44
N ALA A 14 -6.66 0.95 2.34
CA ALA A 14 -7.70 -0.07 2.28
C ALA A 14 -8.58 0.09 1.03
N TYR A 15 -8.90 1.31 0.66
CA TYR A 15 -9.70 1.59 -0.53
C TYR A 15 -8.99 1.12 -1.79
N ILE A 16 -7.71 1.47 -1.94
CA ILE A 16 -6.90 1.06 -3.09
C ILE A 16 -6.72 -0.45 -3.13
N CYS A 17 -6.39 -1.04 -1.99
CA CYS A 17 -6.18 -2.48 -1.85
C CYS A 17 -7.43 -3.26 -2.28
N THR A 18 -8.60 -2.82 -1.83
CA THR A 18 -9.88 -3.44 -2.17
C THR A 18 -10.19 -3.29 -3.67
N HIS A 19 -9.94 -2.10 -4.23
CA HIS A 19 -10.18 -1.87 -5.66
C HIS A 19 -9.31 -2.80 -6.52
N LEU A 20 -8.05 -2.95 -6.15
CA LEU A 20 -7.15 -3.87 -6.85
C LEU A 20 -7.61 -5.32 -6.69
N MET A 21 -8.02 -5.72 -5.49
CA MET A 21 -8.50 -7.08 -5.23
C MET A 21 -9.76 -7.39 -6.05
N ASN A 22 -10.67 -6.43 -6.19
CA ASN A 22 -11.87 -6.60 -7.00
C ASN A 22 -11.54 -6.79 -8.48
N ASN A 23 -10.34 -6.42 -8.89
CA ASN A 23 -9.85 -6.64 -10.26
C ASN A 23 -8.86 -7.80 -10.33
N GLY A 24 -8.84 -8.66 -9.33
CA GLY A 24 -8.04 -9.87 -9.33
C GLY A 24 -6.59 -9.70 -8.92
N ILE A 25 -6.21 -8.55 -8.35
CA ILE A 25 -4.84 -8.27 -7.95
C ILE A 25 -4.76 -8.14 -6.44
N LYS A 26 -4.05 -9.07 -5.79
CA LYS A 26 -3.82 -9.00 -4.35
C LYS A 26 -2.51 -8.26 -4.10
N CYS A 27 -2.63 -7.09 -3.46
CA CYS A 27 -1.48 -6.27 -3.08
C CYS A 27 -1.39 -6.18 -1.57
N ILE A 28 -0.16 -6.08 -1.07
CA ILE A 28 0.13 -6.08 0.36
C ILE A 28 0.89 -4.81 0.71
N LEU A 29 0.38 -4.05 1.68
CA LEU A 29 1.01 -2.81 2.12
C LEU A 29 2.30 -3.10 2.88
N THR A 30 3.37 -2.39 2.50
CA THR A 30 4.70 -2.50 3.11
C THR A 30 5.23 -1.09 3.39
N GLY A 31 6.48 -0.99 3.79
CA GLY A 31 7.18 0.28 3.93
C GLY A 31 6.75 1.13 5.11
N GLY A 32 7.07 2.42 5.03
CA GLY A 32 6.81 3.37 6.11
C GLY A 32 5.35 3.57 6.46
N ALA A 33 4.44 3.35 5.49
CA ALA A 33 3.01 3.46 5.75
C ALA A 33 2.55 2.46 6.82
N CYS A 34 3.15 1.26 6.85
CA CYS A 34 2.82 0.27 7.87
C CYS A 34 3.16 0.78 9.27
N ILE A 35 4.34 1.38 9.41
CA ILE A 35 4.77 1.97 10.70
C ILE A 35 3.80 3.09 11.10
N SER A 36 3.40 3.92 10.14
CA SER A 36 2.46 5.00 10.40
C SER A 36 1.12 4.45 10.92
N ILE A 37 0.60 3.40 10.31
CA ILE A 37 -0.68 2.79 10.71
C ILE A 37 -0.56 2.13 12.07
N TYR A 38 0.47 1.32 12.30
CA TYR A 38 0.64 0.62 13.57
C TYR A 38 1.00 1.53 14.74
N SER A 39 1.63 2.67 14.46
CA SER A 39 1.99 3.64 15.51
C SER A 39 0.90 4.68 15.76
N GLU A 40 -0.27 4.52 15.15
CA GLU A 40 -1.37 5.48 15.24
C GLU A 40 -0.93 6.89 14.84
N ASN A 41 -0.19 6.96 13.73
CA ASN A 41 0.29 8.22 13.12
C ASN A 41 1.35 8.97 13.93
N LYS A 42 2.02 8.31 14.86
CA LYS A 42 3.18 8.90 15.53
C LYS A 42 4.39 8.99 14.61
N TYR A 43 4.38 8.19 13.56
CA TYR A 43 5.33 8.25 12.45
C TYR A 43 4.53 8.57 11.19
N GLU A 44 4.79 9.70 10.55
CA GLU A 44 4.07 10.09 9.35
C GLU A 44 4.73 9.52 8.10
N SER A 45 3.90 9.10 7.16
CA SER A 45 4.34 8.66 5.84
C SER A 45 3.36 9.16 4.80
N PHE A 46 3.87 9.64 3.66
CA PHE A 46 3.04 10.05 2.53
C PHE A 46 3.19 9.07 1.36
N ASP A 47 4.03 8.06 1.51
CA ASP A 47 4.25 7.02 0.50
C ASP A 47 3.47 5.77 0.88
N VAL A 48 2.67 5.28 -0.07
CA VAL A 48 1.90 4.05 0.10
C VAL A 48 2.52 3.00 -0.81
N ASP A 49 3.28 2.08 -0.23
CA ASP A 49 4.03 1.07 -0.98
C ASP A 49 3.32 -0.28 -0.94
N PHE A 50 2.85 -0.75 -2.10
CA PHE A 50 2.22 -2.06 -2.23
C PHE A 50 3.12 -3.02 -3.00
N ILE A 51 3.23 -4.24 -2.52
CA ILE A 51 3.84 -5.32 -3.27
C ILE A 51 2.73 -6.11 -3.95
N ASP A 52 2.81 -6.24 -5.28
CA ASP A 52 1.89 -7.07 -6.05
C ASP A 52 2.37 -8.52 -5.99
N ASN A 53 1.66 -9.32 -5.20
CA ASN A 53 2.00 -10.73 -5.03
C ASN A 53 1.51 -11.60 -6.19
N SER A 54 0.81 -11.01 -7.15
CA SER A 54 0.28 -11.72 -8.34
C SER A 54 1.18 -11.55 -9.57
N PHE A 55 2.24 -10.76 -9.47
CA PHE A 55 3.15 -10.44 -10.57
C PHE A 55 2.44 -9.83 -11.79
N THR A 56 1.44 -9.00 -11.54
CA THR A 56 0.70 -8.33 -12.60
C THR A 56 1.54 -7.24 -13.26
N SER A 57 1.36 -7.00 -14.54
CA SER A 57 2.07 -5.94 -15.23
C SER A 57 1.69 -4.56 -14.69
N LYS A 58 2.65 -3.65 -14.68
CA LYS A 58 2.40 -2.27 -14.23
C LYS A 58 1.37 -1.56 -15.09
N LYS A 59 1.30 -1.90 -16.37
CA LYS A 59 0.33 -1.34 -17.29
C LYS A 59 -1.11 -1.68 -16.87
N LYS A 60 -1.33 -2.92 -16.46
CA LYS A 60 -2.65 -3.34 -15.99
C LYS A 60 -3.01 -2.64 -14.68
N ILE A 61 -2.06 -2.54 -13.76
CA ILE A 61 -2.25 -1.82 -12.49
C ILE A 61 -2.58 -0.36 -12.77
N ALA A 62 -1.86 0.29 -13.69
CA ALA A 62 -2.12 1.68 -14.05
C ALA A 62 -3.54 1.89 -14.56
N GLY A 63 -4.03 1.00 -15.41
CA GLY A 63 -5.40 1.07 -15.94
C GLY A 63 -6.44 0.95 -14.84
N ILE A 64 -6.22 0.05 -13.88
CA ILE A 64 -7.14 -0.13 -12.75
C ILE A 64 -7.15 1.10 -11.86
N LEU A 65 -5.99 1.67 -11.58
CA LEU A 65 -5.88 2.84 -10.72
C LEU A 65 -6.44 4.10 -11.37
N GLU A 66 -6.39 4.20 -12.70
CA GLU A 66 -7.03 5.32 -13.41
C GLU A 66 -8.54 5.35 -13.17
N GLU A 67 -9.17 4.22 -12.93
CA GLU A 67 -10.60 4.16 -12.62
C GLU A 67 -10.96 4.92 -11.35
N ILE A 68 -9.99 5.12 -10.46
CA ILE A 68 -10.17 5.88 -9.22
C ILE A 68 -9.31 7.14 -9.18
N ASN A 69 -8.96 7.64 -10.38
CA ASN A 69 -8.28 8.92 -10.61
C ASN A 69 -6.83 8.98 -10.11
N PHE A 70 -6.16 7.85 -10.00
CA PHE A 70 -4.73 7.82 -9.77
C PHE A 70 -4.00 7.71 -11.11
N THR A 71 -3.15 8.68 -11.40
CA THR A 71 -2.38 8.72 -12.65
C THR A 71 -0.91 8.45 -12.38
N GLU A 72 -0.30 7.69 -13.27
CA GLU A 72 1.11 7.36 -13.19
C GLU A 72 1.98 8.53 -13.64
N SER A 73 3.01 8.84 -12.86
CA SER A 73 4.02 9.83 -13.18
C SER A 73 5.35 9.27 -12.71
N ASN A 74 6.26 8.96 -13.63
CA ASN A 74 7.52 8.28 -13.33
C ASN A 74 7.27 6.93 -12.68
N ARG A 75 7.57 6.78 -11.38
CA ARG A 75 7.47 5.51 -10.67
C ARG A 75 6.30 5.43 -9.70
N TYR A 76 5.49 6.46 -9.62
CA TYR A 76 4.43 6.52 -8.64
C TYR A 76 3.11 6.97 -9.24
N PHE A 77 2.05 6.74 -8.50
CA PHE A 77 0.70 7.17 -8.85
C PHE A 77 0.25 8.25 -7.91
N SER A 78 -0.39 9.27 -8.43
CA SER A 78 -0.89 10.39 -7.64
C SER A 78 -2.32 10.72 -7.99
N ASN A 79 -3.01 11.39 -7.06
CA ASN A 79 -4.39 11.80 -7.19
C ASN A 79 -4.50 13.24 -6.68
N PRO A 80 -5.17 14.15 -7.43
CA PRO A 80 -5.24 15.55 -7.02
C PRO A 80 -5.98 15.79 -5.71
N GLU A 81 -6.74 14.79 -5.20
CA GLU A 81 -7.48 14.93 -3.96
C GLU A 81 -6.70 14.51 -2.73
N THR A 82 -5.47 14.02 -2.86
CA THR A 82 -4.68 13.57 -1.73
C THR A 82 -3.20 13.86 -1.92
N GLU A 83 -2.49 14.03 -0.81
CA GLU A 83 -1.03 14.18 -0.81
C GLU A 83 -0.30 12.84 -0.85
N TYR A 84 -1.00 11.74 -0.54
CA TYR A 84 -0.40 10.42 -0.55
C TYR A 84 -0.10 9.97 -1.96
N ILE A 85 1.09 9.40 -2.17
CA ILE A 85 1.47 8.80 -3.44
C ILE A 85 1.59 7.29 -3.28
N VAL A 86 1.33 6.58 -4.36
CA VAL A 86 1.27 5.11 -4.36
C VAL A 86 2.38 4.56 -5.24
N GLU A 87 3.14 3.63 -4.70
CA GLU A 87 4.22 2.97 -5.44
C GLU A 87 4.05 1.45 -5.39
N PHE A 88 4.59 0.79 -6.41
CA PHE A 88 4.59 -0.68 -6.50
C PHE A 88 6.03 -1.14 -6.69
N PRO A 89 6.81 -1.23 -5.59
CA PRO A 89 8.17 -1.75 -5.67
C PRO A 89 8.19 -3.17 -6.22
N SER A 90 9.30 -3.55 -6.84
CA SER A 90 9.43 -4.89 -7.41
C SER A 90 9.42 -5.96 -6.32
N GLY A 91 8.68 -7.08 -6.60
CA GLY A 91 8.68 -8.23 -5.72
C GLY A 91 9.92 -9.08 -5.85
N PRO A 92 10.03 -10.18 -5.14
CA PRO A 92 9.04 -10.77 -4.26
C PRO A 92 8.91 -10.06 -2.91
N LEU A 93 7.83 -10.37 -2.19
CA LEU A 93 7.59 -9.82 -0.86
C LEU A 93 8.61 -10.41 0.12
N SER A 94 9.52 -9.56 0.58
CA SER A 94 10.56 -9.98 1.51
C SER A 94 11.05 -8.78 2.30
N ILE A 95 11.75 -9.05 3.40
CA ILE A 95 12.36 -8.02 4.25
C ILE A 95 13.84 -8.34 4.36
N GLY A 96 14.67 -7.46 3.77
CA GLY A 96 16.08 -7.76 3.60
C GLY A 96 16.23 -9.06 2.80
N SER A 97 16.87 -10.08 3.38
CA SER A 97 17.03 -11.40 2.77
C SER A 97 15.99 -12.41 3.25
N GLN A 98 15.02 -11.98 4.08
CA GLN A 98 14.05 -12.90 4.67
C GLN A 98 12.67 -12.69 4.05
N ALA A 99 11.96 -13.79 3.79
CA ALA A 99 10.58 -13.73 3.33
C ALA A 99 9.68 -13.20 4.45
N VAL A 100 8.64 -12.46 4.08
CA VAL A 100 7.61 -12.02 5.02
C VAL A 100 6.85 -13.25 5.52
N LYS A 101 6.73 -13.40 6.83
CA LYS A 101 6.15 -14.59 7.45
C LYS A 101 4.65 -14.49 7.67
N GLU A 102 4.13 -13.27 7.79
CA GLU A 102 2.72 -13.11 8.17
C GLU A 102 2.11 -11.88 7.52
N ILE A 103 0.94 -12.08 6.92
CA ILE A 103 0.14 -11.02 6.34
C ILE A 103 -1.09 -10.84 7.22
N LYS A 104 -1.36 -9.62 7.65
CA LYS A 104 -2.54 -9.30 8.43
C LYS A 104 -3.63 -8.72 7.54
N GLU A 105 -4.85 -8.87 7.98
CA GLU A 105 -6.02 -8.26 7.36
C GLU A 105 -6.60 -7.24 8.31
N ILE A 106 -6.81 -6.02 7.84
CA ILE A 106 -7.44 -4.97 8.64
C ILE A 106 -8.68 -4.48 7.91
N GLU A 107 -9.82 -4.50 8.60
CA GLU A 107 -11.08 -4.01 8.05
C GLU A 107 -11.25 -2.53 8.37
N LEU A 108 -11.44 -1.71 7.34
CA LEU A 108 -11.73 -0.28 7.47
C LEU A 108 -13.08 0.01 6.81
N SER A 109 -13.62 1.19 7.06
CA SER A 109 -14.87 1.61 6.43
C SER A 109 -14.79 1.65 4.91
N THR A 110 -13.58 1.82 4.37
CA THR A 110 -13.33 1.93 2.93
C THR A 110 -12.98 0.61 2.26
N GLY A 111 -12.76 -0.45 3.03
CA GLY A 111 -12.43 -1.77 2.49
C GLY A 111 -11.51 -2.55 3.39
N THR A 112 -10.97 -3.63 2.81
CA THR A 112 -10.05 -4.53 3.50
C THR A 112 -8.62 -4.21 3.08
N LEU A 113 -7.73 -4.07 4.05
CA LEU A 113 -6.32 -3.83 3.82
C LEU A 113 -5.50 -5.07 4.17
N PHE A 114 -4.68 -5.54 3.22
CA PHE A 114 -3.67 -6.56 3.49
C PHE A 114 -2.36 -5.86 3.80
N ILE A 115 -1.74 -6.18 4.91
CA ILE A 115 -0.60 -5.46 5.45
C ILE A 115 0.36 -6.45 6.12
N ILE A 116 1.66 -6.18 6.04
CA ILE A 116 2.63 -7.02 6.77
C ILE A 116 2.43 -6.82 8.28
N SER A 117 2.81 -7.83 9.07
CA SER A 117 2.62 -7.81 10.52
C SER A 117 3.41 -6.67 11.17
N PRO A 118 3.07 -6.27 12.42
CA PRO A 118 3.87 -5.26 13.15
C PRO A 118 5.33 -5.64 13.25
N THR A 119 5.64 -6.89 13.54
CA THR A 119 7.03 -7.36 13.62
C THR A 119 7.75 -7.20 12.30
N ASP A 120 7.12 -7.62 11.19
CA ASP A 120 7.72 -7.49 9.86
C ASP A 120 7.85 -6.03 9.44
N SER A 121 6.92 -5.16 9.85
CA SER A 121 7.00 -3.72 9.58
C SER A 121 8.25 -3.10 10.19
N PHE A 122 8.56 -3.45 11.44
CA PHE A 122 9.76 -2.94 12.10
C PHE A 122 11.02 -3.48 11.45
N LYS A 123 11.04 -4.76 11.08
CA LYS A 123 12.19 -5.35 10.37
C LYS A 123 12.42 -4.67 9.02
N ASP A 124 11.34 -4.42 8.28
CA ASP A 124 11.40 -3.74 6.99
C ASP A 124 12.02 -2.35 7.15
N ARG A 125 11.58 -1.59 8.15
CA ARG A 125 12.08 -0.25 8.42
C ARG A 125 13.56 -0.25 8.81
N PHE A 126 13.96 -1.19 9.67
CA PHE A 126 15.37 -1.31 10.06
C PHE A 126 16.24 -1.76 8.90
N ALA A 127 15.76 -2.65 8.04
CA ALA A 127 16.50 -3.11 6.87
C ALA A 127 16.84 -1.94 5.94
N ALA A 128 16.01 -0.92 5.89
CA ALA A 128 16.24 0.26 5.05
C ALA A 128 17.44 1.10 5.51
N TYR A 129 17.90 0.91 6.74
CA TYR A 129 19.05 1.63 7.29
C TYR A 129 20.36 0.85 7.22
N PHE A 130 20.30 -0.40 6.85
CA PHE A 130 21.44 -1.30 6.76
C PHE A 130 21.57 -1.88 5.36
#